data_cd7c982489660348b016c6c34348bde2
#
_entry.id   cd7c982489660348b016c6c34348bde2
#
_cell.length_a   1.000
_cell.length_b   1.000
_cell.length_c   1.000
_cell.angle_alpha   90.00
_cell.angle_beta   90.00
_cell.angle_gamma   90.00
#
_symmetry.space_group_name_H-M   'P 1'
#
loop_
_entity.id
_entity.type
_entity.pdbx_description
1 polymer ?
#
loop_
_entity_poly.entity_id
_entity_poly.type
_entity_poly.pdbx_seq_one_letter_code
_entity_poly.pdbx_strand_id
1 'polypeptide(L)'
;MYFGCETRPAQVRNLEKSRSLSLEVTGIENLMQAARKKLSASDLATLDALTASMGEDSVAALEMLSSKWYELGDASIAGHYAEELALLKNDEQSWSIAGTTYLLGLKSATEDKVRAFCKSKALAAFEKALSLNPSNVDHKINKALCYVEMADENNPMQGILMLRELNQQHPENVNVMVQLARLALKTNQLDRAKERLQQALSLDPSNNSANCLMAETLEAAGDTQNAAMYRSKCKK
;
A
#
# COMPACT_ATOMS: atom_id res chain seq x y z
N MET A 1 5.87 17.78 46.85
CA MET A 1 5.96 17.85 45.38
C MET A 1 6.80 16.65 44.91
N TYR A 2 6.19 15.60 44.36
CA TYR A 2 6.90 14.47 43.77
C TYR A 2 7.21 14.83 42.31
N PHE A 3 8.46 15.11 42.00
CA PHE A 3 8.94 15.15 40.62
C PHE A 3 9.05 13.70 40.12
N GLY A 4 8.10 13.24 39.35
CA GLY A 4 8.17 11.95 38.67
C GLY A 4 9.33 11.97 37.67
N CYS A 5 10.43 11.30 37.98
CA CYS A 5 11.48 11.00 37.01
C CYS A 5 10.90 10.14 35.90
N GLU A 6 10.85 10.67 34.70
CA GLU A 6 10.45 9.96 33.50
C GLU A 6 11.54 8.93 33.14
N THR A 7 11.28 7.66 33.45
CA THR A 7 12.24 6.55 33.34
C THR A 7 12.27 5.89 31.95
N ARG A 8 11.51 6.42 30.96
CA ARG A 8 11.46 5.85 29.61
C ARG A 8 12.73 6.20 28.81
N PRO A 9 13.30 5.23 28.07
CA PRO A 9 14.45 5.50 27.19
C PRO A 9 14.18 6.62 26.20
N ALA A 10 15.19 7.44 25.92
CA ALA A 10 15.08 8.59 25.01
C ALA A 10 14.56 8.19 23.60
N GLN A 11 14.88 7.00 23.15
CA GLN A 11 14.40 6.43 21.89
C GLN A 11 12.88 6.20 21.87
N VAL A 12 12.32 5.71 22.99
CA VAL A 12 10.86 5.51 23.11
C VAL A 12 10.13 6.87 23.16
N ARG A 13 10.69 7.86 23.86
CA ARG A 13 10.13 9.22 23.90
C ARG A 13 10.16 9.90 22.52
N ASN A 14 11.23 9.71 21.78
CA ASN A 14 11.34 10.26 20.42
C ASN A 14 10.37 9.59 19.45
N LEU A 15 10.15 8.28 19.59
CA LEU A 15 9.15 7.52 18.83
C LEU A 15 7.72 7.94 19.20
N GLU A 16 7.41 8.13 20.47
CA GLU A 16 6.10 8.63 20.92
C GLU A 16 5.87 10.09 20.51
N LYS A 17 6.91 10.94 20.59
CA LYS A 17 6.86 12.33 20.14
C LYS A 17 6.73 12.45 18.63
N SER A 18 7.43 11.62 17.85
CA SER A 18 7.25 11.58 16.40
C SER A 18 5.89 11.02 16.00
N ARG A 19 5.35 10.04 16.75
CA ARG A 19 3.98 9.54 16.58
C ARG A 19 2.93 10.60 16.91
N SER A 20 3.05 11.31 18.04
CA SER A 20 2.10 12.36 18.40
C SER A 20 2.18 13.55 17.45
N LEU A 21 3.38 14.01 17.07
CA LEU A 21 3.56 15.08 16.09
C LEU A 21 3.08 14.69 14.68
N SER A 22 3.23 13.43 14.26
CA SER A 22 2.68 12.94 12.99
C SER A 22 1.15 12.86 13.00
N LEU A 23 0.54 12.53 14.14
CA LEU A 23 -0.91 12.50 14.32
C LEU A 23 -1.52 13.92 14.45
N GLU A 24 -0.84 14.84 15.13
CA GLU A 24 -1.34 16.22 15.29
C GLU A 24 -1.20 17.08 14.03
N VAL A 25 -0.15 16.88 13.24
CA VAL A 25 0.14 17.71 12.05
C VAL A 25 -0.46 17.16 10.77
N THR A 26 -0.75 15.86 10.73
CA THR A 26 -1.38 15.17 9.59
C THR A 26 -2.65 14.45 10.02
N GLY A 27 -3.42 15.03 10.93
CA GLY A 27 -4.73 14.48 11.26
C GLY A 27 -5.53 14.30 9.98
N ILE A 28 -6.19 13.16 9.84
CA ILE A 28 -7.01 12.85 8.65
C ILE A 28 -8.00 13.98 8.34
N GLU A 29 -8.48 14.68 9.38
CA GLU A 29 -9.36 15.83 9.25
C GLU A 29 -8.72 16.99 8.48
N ASN A 30 -7.44 17.29 8.73
CA ASN A 30 -6.71 18.30 7.99
C ASN A 30 -6.51 17.93 6.52
N LEU A 31 -6.23 16.64 6.24
CA LEU A 31 -6.13 16.12 4.88
C LEU A 31 -7.47 16.25 4.17
N MET A 32 -8.57 15.83 4.81
CA MET A 32 -9.92 15.95 4.24
C MET A 32 -10.30 17.40 3.98
N GLN A 33 -10.04 18.33 4.91
CA GLN A 33 -10.33 19.74 4.71
C GLN A 33 -9.52 20.33 3.54
N ALA A 34 -8.23 19.99 3.42
CA ALA A 34 -7.39 20.45 2.34
C ALA A 34 -7.82 19.88 0.98
N ALA A 35 -8.19 18.60 0.93
CA ALA A 35 -8.70 17.94 -0.26
C ALA A 35 -10.04 18.53 -0.70
N ARG A 36 -10.99 18.69 0.22
CA ARG A 36 -12.33 19.26 -0.04
C ARG A 36 -12.29 20.66 -0.69
N LYS A 37 -11.29 21.49 -0.35
CA LYS A 37 -11.12 22.84 -0.96
C LYS A 37 -10.81 22.78 -2.46
N LYS A 38 -10.36 21.65 -2.98
CA LYS A 38 -9.98 21.46 -4.38
C LYS A 38 -11.10 20.80 -5.21
N LEU A 39 -12.17 20.35 -4.56
CA LEU A 39 -13.25 19.60 -5.21
C LEU A 39 -14.27 20.50 -5.87
N SER A 40 -14.99 19.93 -6.86
CA SER A 40 -16.15 20.57 -7.46
C SER A 40 -17.34 20.64 -6.49
N ALA A 41 -18.27 21.56 -6.71
CA ALA A 41 -19.50 21.65 -5.92
C ALA A 41 -20.32 20.35 -5.99
N SER A 42 -20.33 19.67 -7.15
CA SER A 42 -21.02 18.38 -7.32
C SER A 42 -20.40 17.28 -6.47
N ASP A 43 -19.05 17.17 -6.44
CA ASP A 43 -18.36 16.17 -5.63
C ASP A 43 -18.57 16.44 -4.13
N LEU A 44 -18.53 17.72 -3.71
CA LEU A 44 -18.80 18.10 -2.33
C LEU A 44 -20.22 17.70 -1.92
N ALA A 45 -21.24 18.00 -2.76
CA ALA A 45 -22.62 17.61 -2.48
C ALA A 45 -22.77 16.09 -2.36
N THR A 46 -22.08 15.33 -3.22
CA THR A 46 -22.06 13.85 -3.15
C THR A 46 -21.46 13.35 -1.83
N LEU A 47 -20.29 13.88 -1.44
CA LEU A 47 -19.63 13.49 -0.19
C LEU A 47 -20.48 13.86 1.03
N ASP A 48 -21.13 15.03 1.02
CA ASP A 48 -22.01 15.46 2.12
C ASP A 48 -23.24 14.56 2.24
N ALA A 49 -23.86 14.17 1.12
CA ALA A 49 -24.97 13.24 1.11
C ALA A 49 -24.57 11.85 1.64
N LEU A 50 -23.41 11.33 1.22
CA LEU A 50 -22.87 10.05 1.71
C LEU A 50 -22.55 10.13 3.21
N THR A 51 -21.98 11.23 3.68
CA THR A 51 -21.69 11.42 5.10
C THR A 51 -22.99 11.48 5.92
N ALA A 52 -24.02 12.13 5.41
CA ALA A 52 -25.34 12.20 6.07
C ALA A 52 -26.01 10.82 6.18
N SER A 53 -25.80 9.93 5.19
CA SER A 53 -26.38 8.56 5.19
C SER A 53 -25.70 7.60 6.18
N MET A 54 -24.58 7.95 6.78
CA MET A 54 -23.89 7.10 7.79
C MET A 54 -24.75 6.78 9.01
N GLY A 55 -25.77 7.61 9.30
CA GLY A 55 -26.70 7.36 10.40
C GLY A 55 -27.72 6.25 10.11
N GLU A 56 -27.97 5.92 8.84
CA GLU A 56 -28.97 4.93 8.41
C GLU A 56 -28.32 3.60 8.07
N ASP A 57 -27.25 3.61 7.27
CA ASP A 57 -26.44 2.43 6.90
C ASP A 57 -24.95 2.81 6.84
N SER A 58 -24.29 2.66 7.96
CA SER A 58 -22.86 2.99 8.08
C SER A 58 -21.97 2.15 7.17
N VAL A 59 -22.32 0.88 6.91
CA VAL A 59 -21.50 -0.01 6.08
C VAL A 59 -21.54 0.45 4.63
N ALA A 60 -22.73 0.63 4.06
CA ALA A 60 -22.88 1.10 2.68
C ALA A 60 -22.29 2.50 2.49
N ALA A 61 -22.52 3.41 3.44
CA ALA A 61 -21.98 4.76 3.38
C ALA A 61 -20.44 4.78 3.38
N LEU A 62 -19.78 3.99 4.24
CA LEU A 62 -18.34 3.88 4.31
C LEU A 62 -17.74 3.26 3.04
N GLU A 63 -18.37 2.23 2.46
CA GLU A 63 -17.97 1.66 1.18
C GLU A 63 -18.02 2.70 0.06
N MET A 64 -19.11 3.46 -0.02
CA MET A 64 -19.29 4.50 -1.03
C MET A 64 -18.34 5.68 -0.82
N LEU A 65 -18.11 6.12 0.43
CA LEU A 65 -17.14 7.17 0.75
C LEU A 65 -15.72 6.77 0.38
N SER A 66 -15.31 5.55 0.73
CA SER A 66 -13.99 5.02 0.35
C SER A 66 -13.82 4.99 -1.18
N SER A 67 -14.82 4.47 -1.90
CA SER A 67 -14.81 4.42 -3.37
C SER A 67 -14.77 5.81 -3.98
N LYS A 68 -15.59 6.74 -3.49
CA LYS A 68 -15.65 8.12 -4.01
C LYS A 68 -14.33 8.86 -3.81
N TRP A 69 -13.70 8.77 -2.65
CA TRP A 69 -12.40 9.39 -2.41
C TRP A 69 -11.29 8.77 -3.27
N TYR A 70 -11.37 7.45 -3.53
CA TYR A 70 -10.47 6.79 -4.45
C TYR A 70 -10.62 7.30 -5.89
N GLU A 71 -11.86 7.45 -6.38
CA GLU A 71 -12.16 8.04 -7.69
C GLU A 71 -11.66 9.48 -7.80
N LEU A 72 -11.73 10.26 -6.72
CA LEU A 72 -11.20 11.63 -6.64
C LEU A 72 -9.65 11.68 -6.57
N GLY A 73 -8.99 10.52 -6.55
CA GLY A 73 -7.54 10.41 -6.56
C GLY A 73 -6.88 10.53 -5.19
N ASP A 74 -7.64 10.58 -4.09
CA ASP A 74 -7.08 10.63 -2.73
C ASP A 74 -7.20 9.28 -2.01
N ALA A 75 -6.25 8.40 -2.31
CA ALA A 75 -6.19 7.09 -1.70
C ALA A 75 -5.88 7.13 -0.18
N SER A 76 -5.36 8.23 0.35
CA SER A 76 -5.10 8.40 1.78
C SER A 76 -6.41 8.55 2.56
N ILE A 77 -7.33 9.35 2.05
CA ILE A 77 -8.66 9.55 2.63
C ILE A 77 -9.55 8.33 2.34
N ALA A 78 -9.47 7.76 1.15
CA ALA A 78 -10.16 6.51 0.82
C ALA A 78 -9.78 5.38 1.81
N GLY A 79 -8.49 5.27 2.15
CA GLY A 79 -7.98 4.32 3.12
C GLY A 79 -8.56 4.52 4.52
N HIS A 80 -8.79 5.76 4.93
CA HIS A 80 -9.44 6.06 6.21
C HIS A 80 -10.86 5.48 6.29
N TYR A 81 -11.69 5.72 5.27
CA TYR A 81 -13.04 5.15 5.24
C TYR A 81 -13.04 3.62 5.11
N ALA A 82 -12.07 3.06 4.38
CA ALA A 82 -11.88 1.62 4.33
C ALA A 82 -11.45 1.04 5.70
N GLU A 83 -10.63 1.75 6.48
CA GLU A 83 -10.25 1.36 7.85
C GLU A 83 -11.45 1.40 8.80
N GLU A 84 -12.28 2.45 8.74
CA GLU A 84 -13.52 2.52 9.53
C GLU A 84 -14.48 1.38 9.20
N LEU A 85 -14.63 1.05 7.92
CA LEU A 85 -15.38 -0.12 7.47
C LEU A 85 -14.80 -1.42 8.04
N ALA A 86 -13.46 -1.57 8.00
CA ALA A 86 -12.79 -2.74 8.53
C ALA A 86 -12.94 -2.88 10.05
N LEU A 87 -13.02 -1.77 10.78
CA LEU A 87 -13.34 -1.76 12.21
C LEU A 87 -14.76 -2.28 12.51
N LEU A 88 -15.73 -1.97 11.63
CA LEU A 88 -17.11 -2.45 11.78
C LEU A 88 -17.25 -3.93 11.41
N LYS A 89 -16.71 -4.34 10.27
CA LYS A 89 -16.82 -5.72 9.76
C LYS A 89 -15.90 -6.71 10.49
N ASN A 90 -14.72 -6.25 10.86
CA ASN A 90 -13.64 -7.01 11.52
C ASN A 90 -13.32 -8.34 10.83
N ASP A 91 -13.31 -8.37 9.50
CA ASP A 91 -12.93 -9.51 8.67
C ASP A 91 -11.61 -9.27 7.94
N GLU A 92 -10.95 -10.37 7.51
CA GLU A 92 -9.67 -10.33 6.80
C GLU A 92 -9.73 -9.46 5.54
N GLN A 93 -10.80 -9.58 4.77
CA GLN A 93 -10.94 -8.90 3.48
C GLN A 93 -11.04 -7.38 3.67
N SER A 94 -11.83 -6.91 4.62
CA SER A 94 -11.97 -5.48 4.90
C SER A 94 -10.65 -4.87 5.37
N TRP A 95 -9.90 -5.55 6.24
CA TRP A 95 -8.57 -5.12 6.65
C TRP A 95 -7.55 -5.14 5.51
N SER A 96 -7.65 -6.13 4.61
CA SER A 96 -6.82 -6.20 3.40
C SER A 96 -7.07 -5.01 2.47
N ILE A 97 -8.35 -4.65 2.27
CA ILE A 97 -8.75 -3.50 1.46
C ILE A 97 -8.22 -2.21 2.07
N ALA A 98 -8.40 -2.00 3.38
CA ALA A 98 -7.87 -0.83 4.07
C ALA A 98 -6.34 -0.71 3.90
N GLY A 99 -5.61 -1.80 4.16
CA GLY A 99 -4.15 -1.84 3.99
C GLY A 99 -3.70 -1.54 2.57
N THR A 100 -4.37 -2.13 1.58
CA THR A 100 -4.04 -1.92 0.15
C THR A 100 -4.35 -0.50 -0.28
N THR A 101 -5.44 0.09 0.17
CA THR A 101 -5.81 1.47 -0.15
C THR A 101 -4.81 2.46 0.45
N TYR A 102 -4.40 2.27 1.70
CA TYR A 102 -3.32 3.07 2.30
C TYR A 102 -1.96 2.86 1.61
N LEU A 103 -1.64 1.64 1.16
CA LEU A 103 -0.43 1.39 0.37
C LEU A 103 -0.46 2.15 -0.98
N LEU A 104 -1.62 2.27 -1.60
CA LEU A 104 -1.79 3.14 -2.78
C LEU A 104 -1.59 4.61 -2.42
N GLY A 105 -2.13 5.09 -1.29
CA GLY A 105 -1.88 6.41 -0.75
C GLY A 105 -0.39 6.67 -0.49
N LEU A 106 0.32 5.70 0.08
CA LEU A 106 1.78 5.76 0.27
C LEU A 106 2.54 5.96 -1.05
N LYS A 107 2.09 5.33 -2.12
CA LYS A 107 2.72 5.42 -3.46
C LYS A 107 2.41 6.73 -4.17
N SER A 108 1.19 7.24 -4.03
CA SER A 108 0.69 8.40 -4.77
C SER A 108 0.95 9.74 -4.07
N ALA A 109 1.04 9.75 -2.74
CA ALA A 109 1.25 10.98 -2.00
C ALA A 109 2.66 11.56 -2.25
N THR A 110 2.71 12.89 -2.41
CA THR A 110 3.95 13.65 -2.63
C THR A 110 4.56 14.17 -1.34
N GLU A 111 3.75 14.37 -0.30
CA GLU A 111 4.19 14.88 0.99
C GLU A 111 4.67 13.75 1.90
N ASP A 112 5.88 13.83 2.42
CA ASP A 112 6.47 12.78 3.27
C ASP A 112 5.65 12.49 4.53
N LYS A 113 4.97 13.50 5.08
CA LYS A 113 4.08 13.32 6.24
C LYS A 113 2.87 12.45 5.89
N VAL A 114 2.25 12.68 4.72
CA VAL A 114 1.14 11.86 4.23
C VAL A 114 1.62 10.46 3.92
N ARG A 115 2.78 10.32 3.31
CA ARG A 115 3.42 9.03 3.05
C ARG A 115 3.67 8.25 4.34
N ALA A 116 4.24 8.89 5.36
CA ALA A 116 4.49 8.27 6.66
C ALA A 116 3.19 7.84 7.36
N PHE A 117 2.15 8.67 7.31
CA PHE A 117 0.81 8.34 7.78
C PHE A 117 0.27 7.10 7.07
N CYS A 118 0.26 7.09 5.73
CA CYS A 118 -0.23 5.97 4.93
C CYS A 118 0.58 4.68 5.21
N LYS A 119 1.92 4.76 5.33
CA LYS A 119 2.75 3.62 5.71
C LYS A 119 2.34 3.04 7.05
N SER A 120 2.20 3.88 8.07
CA SER A 120 1.82 3.43 9.43
C SER A 120 0.46 2.74 9.43
N LYS A 121 -0.52 3.34 8.75
CA LYS A 121 -1.89 2.81 8.65
C LYS A 121 -1.95 1.51 7.82
N ALA A 122 -1.24 1.45 6.69
CA ALA A 122 -1.15 0.23 5.87
C ALA A 122 -0.55 -0.93 6.67
N LEU A 123 0.56 -0.70 7.39
CA LEU A 123 1.19 -1.71 8.23
C LEU A 123 0.24 -2.23 9.31
N ALA A 124 -0.45 -1.34 10.01
CA ALA A 124 -1.42 -1.72 11.05
C ALA A 124 -2.58 -2.54 10.46
N ALA A 125 -3.11 -2.15 9.31
CA ALA A 125 -4.20 -2.87 8.64
C ALA A 125 -3.76 -4.28 8.18
N PHE A 126 -2.56 -4.42 7.58
CA PHE A 126 -2.03 -5.74 7.21
C PHE A 126 -1.69 -6.60 8.42
N GLU A 127 -1.29 -6.04 9.55
CA GLU A 127 -1.12 -6.78 10.81
C GLU A 127 -2.45 -7.31 11.32
N LYS A 128 -3.52 -6.53 11.23
CA LYS A 128 -4.88 -7.00 11.55
C LYS A 128 -5.34 -8.11 10.60
N ALA A 129 -5.17 -7.94 9.29
CA ALA A 129 -5.49 -8.98 8.31
C ALA A 129 -4.71 -10.27 8.58
N LEU A 130 -3.40 -10.18 8.88
CA LEU A 130 -2.55 -11.32 9.24
C LEU A 130 -2.92 -11.96 10.59
N SER A 131 -3.46 -11.20 11.54
CA SER A 131 -3.95 -11.77 12.80
C SER A 131 -5.19 -12.65 12.58
N LEU A 132 -5.98 -12.37 11.54
CA LEU A 132 -7.15 -13.15 11.14
C LEU A 132 -6.78 -14.31 10.21
N ASN A 133 -5.79 -14.12 9.34
CA ASN A 133 -5.26 -15.16 8.45
C ASN A 133 -3.72 -15.10 8.38
N PRO A 134 -3.00 -15.75 9.31
CA PRO A 134 -1.53 -15.72 9.37
C PRO A 134 -0.83 -16.36 8.18
N SER A 135 -1.53 -17.23 7.44
CA SER A 135 -0.98 -17.95 6.28
C SER A 135 -1.03 -17.15 4.98
N ASN A 136 -1.77 -16.03 4.93
CA ASN A 136 -1.93 -15.26 3.71
C ASN A 136 -0.62 -14.59 3.28
N VAL A 137 -0.04 -15.08 2.19
CA VAL A 137 1.23 -14.60 1.64
C VAL A 137 1.08 -13.19 1.05
N ASP A 138 -0.07 -12.85 0.47
CA ASP A 138 -0.28 -11.55 -0.16
C ASP A 138 -0.26 -10.40 0.88
N HIS A 139 -0.77 -10.62 2.09
CA HIS A 139 -0.64 -9.63 3.17
C HIS A 139 0.82 -9.43 3.59
N LYS A 140 1.61 -10.52 3.63
CA LYS A 140 3.05 -10.44 3.92
C LYS A 140 3.80 -9.70 2.82
N ILE A 141 3.46 -9.94 1.55
CA ILE A 141 3.99 -9.20 0.39
C ILE A 141 3.66 -7.70 0.53
N ASN A 142 2.40 -7.36 0.76
CA ASN A 142 1.96 -5.98 0.86
C ASN A 142 2.61 -5.25 2.04
N LYS A 143 2.78 -5.93 3.19
CA LYS A 143 3.55 -5.41 4.32
C LYS A 143 5.01 -5.12 3.93
N ALA A 144 5.66 -6.03 3.20
CA ALA A 144 7.02 -5.80 2.69
C ALA A 144 7.08 -4.62 1.72
N LEU A 145 6.05 -4.45 0.86
CA LEU A 145 5.98 -3.32 -0.08
C LEU A 145 5.86 -1.97 0.65
N CYS A 146 5.23 -1.88 1.82
CA CYS A 146 5.23 -0.66 2.62
C CYS A 146 6.65 -0.21 2.99
N TYR A 147 7.54 -1.17 3.34
CA TYR A 147 8.94 -0.90 3.63
C TYR A 147 9.77 -0.63 2.38
N VAL A 148 9.38 -1.18 1.22
CA VAL A 148 10.04 -0.88 -0.07
C VAL A 148 9.71 0.53 -0.55
N GLU A 149 8.45 0.95 -0.44
CA GLU A 149 8.01 2.27 -0.94
C GLU A 149 8.49 3.42 -0.03
N MET A 150 8.66 3.16 1.26
CA MET A 150 9.22 4.11 2.21
C MET A 150 10.10 3.36 3.21
N ALA A 151 11.38 3.27 2.89
CA ALA A 151 12.35 2.56 3.72
C ALA A 151 12.57 3.28 5.07
N ASP A 152 12.84 2.50 6.11
CA ASP A 152 13.25 3.04 7.39
C ASP A 152 14.75 3.37 7.35
N GLU A 153 15.14 4.52 7.87
CA GLU A 153 16.54 4.99 7.87
C GLU A 153 17.49 3.97 8.50
N ASN A 154 17.05 3.32 9.58
CA ASN A 154 17.87 2.34 10.30
C ASN A 154 17.87 0.95 9.64
N ASN A 155 16.96 0.66 8.71
CA ASN A 155 16.87 -0.63 8.03
C ASN A 155 16.33 -0.47 6.60
N PRO A 156 17.11 0.17 5.70
CA PRO A 156 16.65 0.49 4.35
C PRO A 156 16.37 -0.73 3.47
N MET A 157 16.91 -1.90 3.83
CA MET A 157 16.74 -3.14 3.06
C MET A 157 15.59 -4.02 3.58
N GLN A 158 14.88 -3.64 4.63
CA GLN A 158 13.89 -4.47 5.31
C GLN A 158 12.85 -5.07 4.35
N GLY A 159 12.21 -4.25 3.53
CA GLY A 159 11.18 -4.72 2.59
C GLY A 159 11.72 -5.72 1.57
N ILE A 160 12.94 -5.49 1.07
CA ILE A 160 13.59 -6.39 0.11
C ILE A 160 13.94 -7.73 0.77
N LEU A 161 14.45 -7.70 2.01
CA LEU A 161 14.78 -8.91 2.76
C LEU A 161 13.52 -9.73 3.05
N MET A 162 12.42 -9.10 3.46
CA MET A 162 11.13 -9.76 3.65
C MET A 162 10.64 -10.45 2.36
N LEU A 163 10.69 -9.78 1.21
CA LEU A 163 10.29 -10.39 -0.07
C LEU A 163 11.20 -11.56 -0.46
N ARG A 164 12.52 -11.47 -0.20
CA ARG A 164 13.45 -12.57 -0.47
C ARG A 164 13.17 -13.78 0.43
N GLU A 165 12.89 -13.56 1.70
CA GLU A 165 12.50 -14.62 2.63
C GLU A 165 11.19 -15.27 2.19
N LEU A 166 10.18 -14.50 1.80
CA LEU A 166 8.92 -15.02 1.25
C LEU A 166 9.16 -15.87 0.00
N ASN A 167 10.09 -15.46 -0.87
CA ASN A 167 10.44 -16.25 -2.05
C ASN A 167 11.12 -17.60 -1.70
N GLN A 168 11.88 -17.64 -0.62
CA GLN A 168 12.49 -18.90 -0.13
C GLN A 168 11.43 -19.83 0.48
N GLN A 169 10.47 -19.27 1.23
CA GLN A 169 9.39 -20.02 1.87
C GLN A 169 8.31 -20.46 0.87
N HIS A 170 8.09 -19.68 -0.17
CA HIS A 170 7.05 -19.89 -1.19
C HIS A 170 7.65 -19.75 -2.60
N PRO A 171 8.53 -20.69 -3.03
CA PRO A 171 9.29 -20.57 -4.28
C PRO A 171 8.43 -20.60 -5.55
N GLU A 172 7.18 -21.05 -5.47
CA GLU A 172 6.23 -21.07 -6.59
C GLU A 172 5.21 -19.91 -6.54
N ASN A 173 5.37 -18.98 -5.61
CA ASN A 173 4.45 -17.85 -5.53
C ASN A 173 4.79 -16.79 -6.59
N VAL A 174 3.96 -16.73 -7.63
CA VAL A 174 4.13 -15.82 -8.77
C VAL A 174 4.14 -14.35 -8.32
N ASN A 175 3.30 -13.96 -7.35
CA ASN A 175 3.24 -12.58 -6.87
C ASN A 175 4.56 -12.14 -6.23
N VAL A 176 5.20 -12.99 -5.41
CA VAL A 176 6.52 -12.69 -4.83
C VAL A 176 7.57 -12.50 -5.92
N MET A 177 7.61 -13.41 -6.92
CA MET A 177 8.56 -13.31 -8.04
C MET A 177 8.38 -12.02 -8.81
N VAL A 178 7.13 -11.64 -9.11
CA VAL A 178 6.78 -10.40 -9.82
C VAL A 178 7.24 -9.17 -9.03
N GLN A 179 7.05 -9.12 -7.70
CA GLN A 179 7.53 -7.98 -6.92
C GLN A 179 9.06 -7.90 -6.88
N LEU A 180 9.76 -9.02 -6.74
CA LEU A 180 11.22 -9.05 -6.80
C LEU A 180 11.76 -8.66 -8.19
N ALA A 181 11.06 -9.06 -9.27
CA ALA A 181 11.40 -8.63 -10.63
C ALA A 181 11.21 -7.14 -10.83
N ARG A 182 10.10 -6.57 -10.32
CA ARG A 182 9.85 -5.12 -10.33
C ARG A 182 10.97 -4.34 -9.64
N LEU A 183 11.46 -4.83 -8.50
CA LEU A 183 12.58 -4.21 -7.78
C LEU A 183 13.89 -4.32 -8.57
N ALA A 184 14.13 -5.46 -9.20
CA ALA A 184 15.29 -5.65 -10.06
C ALA A 184 15.27 -4.69 -11.26
N LEU A 185 14.10 -4.52 -11.91
CA LEU A 185 13.91 -3.55 -12.99
C LEU A 185 14.16 -2.10 -12.52
N LYS A 186 13.57 -1.70 -11.37
CA LYS A 186 13.79 -0.36 -10.78
C LYS A 186 15.27 -0.05 -10.50
N THR A 187 16.08 -1.08 -10.22
CA THR A 187 17.52 -0.96 -9.95
C THR A 187 18.40 -1.31 -11.14
N ASN A 188 17.82 -1.34 -12.35
CA ASN A 188 18.48 -1.66 -13.62
C ASN A 188 19.20 -3.02 -13.64
N GLN A 189 18.75 -3.99 -12.83
CA GLN A 189 19.24 -5.37 -12.84
C GLN A 189 18.41 -6.21 -13.83
N LEU A 190 18.53 -5.88 -15.13
CA LEU A 190 17.64 -6.39 -16.18
C LEU A 190 17.66 -7.91 -16.30
N ASP A 191 18.84 -8.54 -16.22
CA ASP A 191 18.98 -10.00 -16.30
C ASP A 191 18.23 -10.71 -15.16
N ARG A 192 18.35 -10.18 -13.93
CA ARG A 192 17.64 -10.73 -12.75
C ARG A 192 16.15 -10.51 -12.85
N ALA A 193 15.69 -9.36 -13.40
CA ALA A 193 14.28 -9.11 -13.64
C ALA A 193 13.72 -10.12 -14.64
N LYS A 194 14.42 -10.31 -15.78
CA LYS A 194 14.07 -11.25 -16.84
C LYS A 194 13.98 -12.69 -16.32
N GLU A 195 14.99 -13.17 -15.60
CA GLU A 195 15.02 -14.52 -15.04
C GLU A 195 13.80 -14.79 -14.15
N ARG A 196 13.50 -13.89 -13.18
CA ARG A 196 12.35 -14.03 -12.30
C ARG A 196 11.01 -13.99 -13.03
N LEU A 197 10.90 -13.15 -14.05
CA LEU A 197 9.68 -13.06 -14.87
C LEU A 197 9.51 -14.30 -15.74
N GLN A 198 10.58 -14.90 -16.25
CA GLN A 198 10.52 -16.18 -16.93
C GLN A 198 10.01 -17.30 -16.02
N GLN A 199 10.53 -17.37 -14.79
CA GLN A 199 10.05 -18.31 -13.78
C GLN A 199 8.56 -18.08 -13.46
N ALA A 200 8.16 -16.82 -13.21
CA ALA A 200 6.76 -16.48 -12.94
C ALA A 200 5.84 -16.86 -14.10
N LEU A 201 6.25 -16.58 -15.35
CA LEU A 201 5.46 -16.90 -16.54
C LEU A 201 5.47 -18.40 -16.92
N SER A 202 6.43 -19.18 -16.44
CA SER A 202 6.39 -20.64 -16.56
C SER A 202 5.32 -21.28 -15.67
N LEU A 203 5.02 -20.64 -14.51
CA LEU A 203 3.97 -21.08 -13.59
C LEU A 203 2.61 -20.51 -13.95
N ASP A 204 2.54 -19.25 -14.37
CA ASP A 204 1.31 -18.58 -14.82
C ASP A 204 1.58 -17.76 -16.09
N PRO A 205 1.47 -18.39 -17.29
CA PRO A 205 1.68 -17.72 -18.57
C PRO A 205 0.72 -16.54 -18.84
N SER A 206 -0.43 -16.54 -18.15
CA SER A 206 -1.47 -15.53 -18.31
C SER A 206 -1.32 -14.35 -17.34
N ASN A 207 -0.34 -14.37 -16.43
CA ASN A 207 -0.15 -13.33 -15.43
C ASN A 207 0.08 -11.97 -16.08
N ASN A 208 -0.90 -11.08 -15.92
CA ASN A 208 -0.87 -9.76 -16.55
C ASN A 208 0.33 -8.93 -16.08
N SER A 209 0.58 -8.89 -14.77
CA SER A 209 1.70 -8.10 -14.20
C SER A 209 3.06 -8.60 -14.68
N ALA A 210 3.24 -9.93 -14.76
CA ALA A 210 4.47 -10.53 -15.24
C ALA A 210 4.69 -10.24 -16.74
N ASN A 211 3.65 -10.36 -17.57
CA ASN A 211 3.73 -10.01 -18.99
C ASN A 211 4.06 -8.53 -19.20
N CYS A 212 3.41 -7.61 -18.45
CA CYS A 212 3.70 -6.19 -18.54
C CYS A 212 5.15 -5.87 -18.15
N LEU A 213 5.61 -6.39 -17.01
CA LEU A 213 6.98 -6.18 -16.54
C LEU A 213 8.03 -6.83 -17.45
N MET A 214 7.73 -7.98 -18.06
CA MET A 214 8.63 -8.61 -19.04
C MET A 214 8.78 -7.70 -20.26
N ALA A 215 7.68 -7.14 -20.77
CA ALA A 215 7.76 -6.17 -21.87
C ALA A 215 8.63 -4.96 -21.52
N GLU A 216 8.40 -4.37 -20.34
CA GLU A 216 9.21 -3.24 -19.84
C GLU A 216 10.69 -3.60 -19.67
N THR A 217 10.97 -4.79 -19.15
CA THR A 217 12.35 -5.28 -18.94
C THR A 217 13.08 -5.46 -20.26
N LEU A 218 12.41 -6.04 -21.27
CA LEU A 218 12.97 -6.23 -22.60
C LEU A 218 13.15 -4.92 -23.36
N GLU A 219 12.22 -3.98 -23.25
CA GLU A 219 12.36 -2.62 -23.78
C GLU A 219 13.57 -1.91 -23.19
N ALA A 220 13.75 -1.99 -21.85
CA ALA A 220 14.91 -1.44 -21.18
C ALA A 220 16.23 -2.09 -21.61
N ALA A 221 16.19 -3.37 -21.98
CA ALA A 221 17.35 -4.11 -22.52
C ALA A 221 17.58 -3.89 -24.02
N GLY A 222 16.73 -3.12 -24.73
CA GLY A 222 16.81 -2.87 -26.16
C GLY A 222 16.22 -3.99 -27.03
N ASP A 223 15.62 -5.02 -26.46
CA ASP A 223 14.98 -6.14 -27.18
C ASP A 223 13.52 -5.82 -27.50
N THR A 224 13.32 -4.88 -28.40
CA THR A 224 11.99 -4.38 -28.77
C THR A 224 11.12 -5.42 -29.47
N GLN A 225 11.72 -6.37 -30.19
CA GLN A 225 10.99 -7.41 -30.91
C GLN A 225 10.30 -8.37 -29.92
N ASN A 226 11.04 -8.89 -28.96
CA ASN A 226 10.47 -9.77 -27.93
C ASN A 226 9.56 -9.00 -26.96
N ALA A 227 9.86 -7.74 -26.68
CA ALA A 227 9.00 -6.87 -25.87
C ALA A 227 7.58 -6.75 -26.44
N ALA A 228 7.44 -6.58 -27.76
CA ALA A 228 6.13 -6.47 -28.41
C ALA A 228 5.24 -7.69 -28.19
N MET A 229 5.81 -8.91 -28.15
CA MET A 229 5.09 -10.15 -27.88
C MET A 229 4.48 -10.16 -26.47
N TYR A 230 5.23 -9.72 -25.45
CA TYR A 230 4.72 -9.64 -24.07
C TYR A 230 3.77 -8.46 -23.90
N ARG A 231 4.02 -7.35 -24.60
CA ARG A 231 3.14 -6.17 -24.60
C ARG A 231 1.73 -6.51 -25.12
N SER A 232 1.61 -7.39 -26.11
CA SER A 232 0.31 -7.86 -26.63
C SER A 232 -0.52 -8.64 -25.60
N LYS A 233 0.15 -9.24 -24.61
CA LYS A 233 -0.48 -10.00 -23.50
C LYS A 233 -0.75 -9.13 -22.28
N CYS A 234 -0.13 -7.94 -22.19
CA CYS A 234 -0.29 -6.97 -21.12
C CYS A 234 -1.60 -6.19 -21.31
N LYS A 235 -2.62 -6.53 -20.55
CA LYS A 235 -3.91 -5.81 -20.53
C LYS A 235 -3.81 -4.59 -19.64
N LYS A 236 -4.17 -3.42 -20.16
CA LYS A 236 -4.27 -2.18 -19.38
C LYS A 236 -5.56 -2.12 -18.58
#